data_1b3b535775f9848362b97284f42221b4
#
_entry.id   1b3b535775f9848362b97284f42221b4
#
_cell.length_a   1.000
_cell.length_b   1.000
_cell.length_c   1.000
_cell.angle_alpha   90.00
_cell.angle_beta   90.00
_cell.angle_gamma   90.00
#
_symmetry.space_group_name_H-M   'P 1'
#
loop_
_entity.id
_entity.type
_entity.pdbx_description
1 polymer ?
#
loop_
_entity_poly.entity_id
_entity_poly.type
_entity_poly.pdbx_seq_one_letter_code
_entity_poly.pdbx_strand_id
1 'polypeptide(L)'
;HKLGATYPSLARVKYNGLRYVADTAGVTSTTTHPTHNSGTVTLGTVNWTYEGESAEATVTVTGSVTAVNVTNGGTGYITQPVVSITGGGATSDNQASATAQITDGAVTGINVVQGGSGYTSIPTVTLTGGGGSGATATAICRGPVDTITITDAGSHYTYEPTIDLITG
;
A
#
# COMPACT_ATOMS: atom_id res chain seq x y z
N HIS A 1 1.03 -18.92 10.29
CA HIS A 1 0.77 -20.02 11.21
C HIS A 1 -0.15 -19.59 12.34
N LYS A 2 -1.21 -20.37 12.60
CA LYS A 2 -2.17 -20.13 13.67
C LYS A 2 -2.07 -21.26 14.69
N LEU A 3 -1.93 -20.92 15.98
CA LEU A 3 -1.86 -21.88 17.08
C LEU A 3 -3.18 -22.64 17.25
N GLY A 4 -3.10 -23.93 17.55
CA GLY A 4 -4.26 -24.80 17.74
C GLY A 4 -5.12 -25.04 16.50
N ALA A 5 -4.68 -24.59 15.33
CA ALA A 5 -5.42 -24.79 14.08
C ALA A 5 -5.13 -26.15 13.45
N THR A 6 -6.11 -26.68 12.71
CA THR A 6 -5.94 -27.88 11.90
C THR A 6 -5.36 -27.50 10.55
N TYR A 7 -4.32 -28.21 10.13
CA TYR A 7 -3.67 -28.06 8.84
C TYR A 7 -3.71 -29.36 8.06
N PRO A 8 -4.03 -29.33 6.76
CA PRO A 8 -3.83 -30.50 5.88
C PRO A 8 -2.33 -30.73 5.64
N SER A 9 -1.96 -31.92 5.21
CA SER A 9 -0.62 -32.16 4.69
C SER A 9 -0.32 -31.24 3.52
N LEU A 10 0.94 -30.84 3.35
CA LEU A 10 1.45 -29.87 2.36
C LEU A 10 0.92 -28.43 2.55
N ALA A 11 0.21 -28.12 3.64
CA ALA A 11 -0.13 -26.76 3.98
C ALA A 11 1.15 -25.94 4.24
N ARG A 12 1.26 -24.79 3.61
CA ARG A 12 2.39 -23.88 3.79
C ARG A 12 2.02 -22.71 4.71
N VAL A 13 2.94 -22.35 5.57
CA VAL A 13 2.78 -21.23 6.49
C VAL A 13 4.04 -20.37 6.54
N LYS A 14 3.86 -19.08 6.86
CA LYS A 14 4.96 -18.16 7.17
C LYS A 14 4.88 -17.76 8.64
N TYR A 15 6.01 -17.72 9.32
CA TYR A 15 6.14 -17.18 10.67
C TYR A 15 7.52 -16.55 10.85
N ASN A 16 7.57 -15.27 11.25
CA ASN A 16 8.81 -14.48 11.41
C ASN A 16 9.77 -14.57 10.21
N GLY A 17 9.25 -14.45 8.98
CA GLY A 17 10.05 -14.52 7.76
C GLY A 17 10.36 -15.94 7.29
N LEU A 18 10.29 -16.94 8.15
CA LEU A 18 10.59 -18.34 7.84
C LEU A 18 9.37 -19.04 7.25
N ARG A 19 9.60 -19.90 6.26
CA ARG A 19 8.57 -20.71 5.59
C ARG A 19 8.64 -22.16 6.05
N TYR A 20 7.46 -22.75 6.20
CA TYR A 20 7.32 -24.13 6.66
C TYR A 20 6.22 -24.85 5.87
N VAL A 21 6.42 -26.15 5.65
CA VAL A 21 5.41 -27.04 5.10
C VAL A 21 4.99 -28.07 6.15
N ALA A 22 3.70 -28.37 6.20
CA ALA A 22 3.19 -29.46 7.03
C ALA A 22 3.39 -30.81 6.32
N ASP A 23 4.27 -31.63 6.80
CA ASP A 23 4.49 -32.99 6.24
C ASP A 23 3.33 -33.92 6.57
N THR A 24 2.66 -33.70 7.70
CA THR A 24 1.50 -34.47 8.16
C THR A 24 0.31 -33.55 8.42
N ALA A 25 -0.89 -34.01 8.06
CA ALA A 25 -2.11 -33.31 8.48
C ALA A 25 -2.33 -33.47 9.99
N GLY A 26 -2.88 -32.44 10.63
CA GLY A 26 -3.15 -32.50 12.08
C GLY A 26 -3.45 -31.16 12.69
N VAL A 27 -3.43 -31.12 14.02
CA VAL A 27 -3.64 -29.93 14.84
C VAL A 27 -2.29 -29.47 15.38
N THR A 28 -1.91 -28.22 15.11
CA THR A 28 -0.65 -27.67 15.63
C THR A 28 -0.73 -27.34 17.12
N SER A 29 0.42 -27.11 17.75
CA SER A 29 0.51 -26.71 19.17
C SER A 29 -0.37 -25.48 19.45
N THR A 30 -0.90 -25.40 20.66
CA THR A 30 -1.65 -24.23 21.16
C THR A 30 -0.74 -23.14 21.74
N THR A 31 0.55 -23.42 21.93
CA THR A 31 1.48 -22.53 22.65
C THR A 31 2.75 -22.16 21.87
N THR A 32 3.12 -22.96 20.86
CA THR A 32 4.40 -22.78 20.15
C THR A 32 4.21 -22.71 18.64
N HIS A 33 4.96 -21.80 18.02
CA HIS A 33 5.10 -21.69 16.58
C HIS A 33 6.37 -22.41 16.11
N PRO A 34 6.44 -22.86 14.83
CA PRO A 34 7.70 -23.34 14.27
C PRO A 34 8.69 -22.17 14.19
N THR A 35 9.88 -22.34 14.74
CA THR A 35 10.94 -21.32 14.77
C THR A 35 12.31 -21.85 14.33
N HIS A 36 12.40 -23.15 14.02
CA HIS A 36 13.63 -23.77 13.55
C HIS A 36 13.97 -23.33 12.12
N ASN A 37 15.24 -23.25 11.81
CA ASN A 37 15.78 -22.81 10.51
C ASN A 37 16.44 -23.95 9.70
N SER A 38 16.16 -25.19 10.08
CA SER A 38 16.61 -26.40 9.38
C SER A 38 15.81 -27.60 9.82
N GLY A 39 15.62 -28.57 8.93
CA GLY A 39 14.98 -29.84 9.25
C GLY A 39 13.49 -29.72 9.60
N THR A 40 13.02 -30.65 10.43
CA THR A 40 11.60 -30.82 10.79
C THR A 40 11.42 -30.75 12.28
N VAL A 41 10.33 -30.14 12.74
CA VAL A 41 9.89 -30.12 14.14
C VAL A 41 8.43 -30.56 14.24
N THR A 42 8.08 -31.30 15.27
CA THR A 42 6.69 -31.68 15.57
C THR A 42 6.08 -30.70 16.57
N LEU A 43 4.98 -30.05 16.18
CA LEU A 43 4.21 -29.16 17.03
C LEU A 43 2.75 -29.61 17.07
N GLY A 44 2.31 -30.13 18.19
CA GLY A 44 1.05 -30.87 18.28
C GLY A 44 1.15 -32.21 17.56
N THR A 45 0.28 -32.43 16.57
CA THR A 45 0.32 -33.63 15.72
C THR A 45 0.82 -33.34 14.30
N VAL A 46 1.31 -32.11 14.04
CA VAL A 46 1.82 -31.67 12.72
C VAL A 46 3.34 -31.66 12.76
N ASN A 47 3.97 -32.31 11.80
CA ASN A 47 5.39 -32.16 11.50
C ASN A 47 5.58 -31.00 10.54
N TRP A 48 6.36 -30.01 10.96
CA TRP A 48 6.68 -28.82 10.19
C TRP A 48 8.12 -28.89 9.67
N THR A 49 8.29 -28.95 8.36
CA THR A 49 9.60 -28.88 7.72
C THR A 49 9.89 -27.45 7.31
N TYR A 50 11.10 -26.99 7.64
CA TYR A 50 11.61 -25.69 7.19
C TYR A 50 11.87 -25.68 5.69
N GLU A 51 11.25 -24.74 4.97
CA GLU A 51 11.42 -24.55 3.52
C GLU A 51 12.29 -23.33 3.15
N GLY A 52 12.87 -22.65 4.12
CA GLY A 52 13.73 -21.48 3.89
C GLY A 52 13.11 -20.16 4.32
N GLU A 53 13.80 -19.07 4.04
CA GLU A 53 13.36 -17.71 4.30
C GLU A 53 12.57 -17.17 3.10
N SER A 54 11.52 -16.39 3.37
CA SER A 54 10.77 -15.73 2.32
C SER A 54 11.55 -14.55 1.79
N ALA A 55 11.59 -14.36 0.48
CA ALA A 55 12.07 -13.12 -0.10
C ALA A 55 11.15 -11.96 0.28
N GLU A 56 11.74 -10.79 0.43
CA GLU A 56 11.04 -9.53 0.65
C GLU A 56 11.48 -8.51 -0.41
N ALA A 57 10.53 -7.72 -0.87
CA ALA A 57 10.80 -6.69 -1.85
C ALA A 57 10.02 -5.41 -1.51
N THR A 58 10.60 -4.27 -1.85
CA THR A 58 9.93 -2.97 -1.82
C THR A 58 9.54 -2.57 -3.23
N VAL A 59 8.31 -2.14 -3.39
CA VAL A 59 7.77 -1.62 -4.66
C VAL A 59 7.73 -0.10 -4.59
N THR A 60 8.34 0.56 -5.57
CA THR A 60 8.23 2.01 -5.77
C THR A 60 7.27 2.28 -6.91
N VAL A 61 6.31 3.15 -6.66
CA VAL A 61 5.36 3.64 -7.68
C VAL A 61 5.61 5.13 -7.85
N THR A 62 5.85 5.55 -9.09
CA THR A 62 5.99 6.97 -9.42
C THR A 62 4.79 7.39 -10.27
N GLY A 63 3.97 8.28 -9.72
CA GLY A 63 2.69 8.63 -10.32
C GLY A 63 2.51 10.12 -10.60
N SER A 64 1.30 10.42 -11.10
CA SER A 64 0.76 11.76 -11.28
C SER A 64 -0.59 11.88 -10.59
N VAL A 65 -1.03 13.09 -10.27
CA VAL A 65 -2.38 13.37 -9.78
C VAL A 65 -3.35 13.26 -10.97
N THR A 66 -4.27 12.31 -10.88
CA THR A 66 -5.26 12.08 -11.96
C THR A 66 -6.62 12.71 -11.67
N ALA A 67 -6.93 12.94 -10.40
CA ALA A 67 -8.15 13.60 -9.95
C ALA A 67 -7.96 14.22 -8.57
N VAL A 68 -8.83 15.16 -8.23
CA VAL A 68 -8.96 15.71 -6.88
C VAL A 68 -10.43 15.67 -6.48
N ASN A 69 -10.74 14.91 -5.45
CA ASN A 69 -12.12 14.77 -4.95
C ASN A 69 -12.38 15.78 -3.84
N VAL A 70 -13.42 16.58 -3.98
CA VAL A 70 -13.91 17.45 -2.91
C VAL A 70 -14.55 16.58 -1.84
N THR A 71 -14.05 16.64 -0.60
CA THR A 71 -14.58 15.91 0.55
C THR A 71 -15.56 16.74 1.37
N ASN A 72 -15.37 18.08 1.34
CA ASN A 72 -16.31 19.05 1.87
C ASN A 72 -16.25 20.31 1.01
N GLY A 73 -17.39 20.81 0.56
CA GLY A 73 -17.46 22.01 -0.28
C GLY A 73 -17.23 23.31 0.46
N GLY A 74 -17.32 23.31 1.78
CA GLY A 74 -17.29 24.54 2.59
C GLY A 74 -18.46 25.47 2.29
N THR A 75 -18.33 26.73 2.70
CA THR A 75 -19.37 27.75 2.48
C THR A 75 -18.78 29.14 2.34
N GLY A 76 -19.57 30.07 1.77
CA GLY A 76 -19.22 31.50 1.71
C GLY A 76 -18.23 31.87 0.60
N TYR A 77 -17.94 30.99 -0.34
CA TYR A 77 -17.05 31.30 -1.46
C TYR A 77 -17.75 32.22 -2.46
N ILE A 78 -17.13 33.39 -2.70
CA ILE A 78 -17.59 34.39 -3.67
C ILE A 78 -16.79 34.28 -4.97
N THR A 79 -15.51 33.90 -4.87
CA THR A 79 -14.62 33.61 -5.97
C THR A 79 -13.95 32.27 -5.79
N GLN A 80 -13.41 31.71 -6.87
CA GLN A 80 -12.69 30.44 -6.79
C GLN A 80 -11.50 30.54 -5.84
N PRO A 81 -11.39 29.63 -4.84
CA PRO A 81 -10.19 29.54 -4.03
C PRO A 81 -9.00 29.06 -4.87
N VAL A 82 -7.80 29.46 -4.47
CA VAL A 82 -6.55 28.92 -5.01
C VAL A 82 -6.38 27.50 -4.51
N VAL A 83 -6.17 26.55 -5.45
CA VAL A 83 -5.86 25.17 -5.13
C VAL A 83 -4.34 24.99 -5.15
N SER A 84 -3.76 24.58 -4.03
CA SER A 84 -2.35 24.22 -3.91
C SER A 84 -2.22 22.73 -3.66
N ILE A 85 -1.40 22.04 -4.47
CA ILE A 85 -1.13 20.60 -4.34
C ILE A 85 0.35 20.44 -4.07
N THR A 86 0.74 20.05 -2.85
CA THR A 86 2.13 20.06 -2.41
C THR A 86 2.55 18.76 -1.73
N GLY A 87 3.84 18.47 -1.74
CA GLY A 87 4.40 17.25 -1.15
C GLY A 87 4.20 16.03 -2.02
N GLY A 88 4.02 14.88 -1.39
CA GLY A 88 3.85 13.61 -2.09
C GLY A 88 5.10 13.08 -2.79
N GLY A 89 6.28 13.69 -2.59
CA GLY A 89 7.55 13.29 -3.23
C GLY A 89 7.86 14.03 -4.53
N ALA A 90 6.90 14.69 -5.16
CA ALA A 90 7.14 15.51 -6.36
C ALA A 90 8.01 16.74 -6.02
N THR A 91 8.94 17.10 -6.92
CA THR A 91 9.70 18.35 -6.81
C THR A 91 8.82 19.56 -7.10
N SER A 92 9.23 20.76 -6.68
CA SER A 92 8.46 21.99 -6.90
C SER A 92 8.06 22.23 -8.35
N ASP A 93 8.93 21.87 -9.29
CA ASP A 93 8.72 22.10 -10.74
C ASP A 93 7.80 21.06 -11.39
N ASN A 94 7.56 19.96 -10.68
CA ASN A 94 6.72 18.83 -11.13
C ASN A 94 5.43 18.68 -10.33
N GLN A 95 5.04 19.67 -9.53
CA GLN A 95 3.80 19.62 -8.79
C GLN A 95 2.58 19.75 -9.71
N ALA A 96 1.50 19.07 -9.32
CA ALA A 96 0.23 19.17 -10.01
C ALA A 96 -0.37 20.57 -9.83
N SER A 97 -1.12 21.01 -10.83
CA SER A 97 -1.91 22.22 -10.79
C SER A 97 -3.39 21.93 -11.01
N ALA A 98 -4.26 22.64 -10.33
CA ALA A 98 -5.70 22.45 -10.42
C ALA A 98 -6.47 23.76 -10.18
N THR A 99 -7.72 23.79 -10.63
CA THR A 99 -8.65 24.92 -10.43
C THR A 99 -9.92 24.44 -9.74
N ALA A 100 -10.41 25.24 -8.79
CA ALA A 100 -11.67 24.93 -8.10
C ALA A 100 -12.87 25.45 -8.91
N GLN A 101 -14.00 24.78 -8.79
CA GLN A 101 -15.31 25.21 -9.25
C GLN A 101 -16.19 25.51 -8.05
N ILE A 102 -16.95 26.59 -8.10
CA ILE A 102 -17.89 26.98 -7.04
C ILE A 102 -19.31 27.08 -7.61
N THR A 103 -20.28 26.67 -6.82
CA THR A 103 -21.72 26.85 -7.06
C THR A 103 -22.37 27.15 -5.72
N ASP A 104 -23.22 28.16 -5.68
CA ASP A 104 -23.98 28.56 -4.49
C ASP A 104 -23.09 28.77 -3.23
N GLY A 105 -21.90 29.34 -3.44
CA GLY A 105 -20.97 29.63 -2.34
C GLY A 105 -20.21 28.43 -1.79
N ALA A 106 -20.27 27.27 -2.43
CA ALA A 106 -19.53 26.07 -2.05
C ALA A 106 -18.62 25.59 -3.19
N VAL A 107 -17.51 24.94 -2.86
CA VAL A 107 -16.64 24.25 -3.84
C VAL A 107 -17.32 22.94 -4.24
N THR A 108 -17.68 22.83 -5.52
CA THR A 108 -18.41 21.64 -6.06
C THR A 108 -17.51 20.69 -6.84
N GLY A 109 -16.33 21.16 -7.27
CA GLY A 109 -15.39 20.34 -8.02
C GLY A 109 -14.00 20.96 -8.08
N ILE A 110 -13.02 20.14 -8.41
CA ILE A 110 -11.65 20.56 -8.68
C ILE A 110 -11.19 19.90 -9.97
N ASN A 111 -10.84 20.73 -10.96
CA ASN A 111 -10.29 20.27 -12.23
C ASN A 111 -8.77 20.25 -12.17
N VAL A 112 -8.16 19.07 -12.38
CA VAL A 112 -6.71 18.95 -12.55
C VAL A 112 -6.33 19.51 -13.93
N VAL A 113 -5.49 20.53 -13.95
CA VAL A 113 -4.97 21.16 -15.19
C VAL A 113 -3.73 20.43 -15.67
N GLN A 114 -2.83 20.12 -14.73
CA GLN A 114 -1.65 19.29 -14.95
C GLN A 114 -1.52 18.33 -13.76
N GLY A 115 -1.33 17.05 -14.07
CA GLY A 115 -1.19 16.01 -13.03
C GLY A 115 0.14 16.01 -12.30
N GLY A 116 1.13 16.76 -12.81
CA GLY A 116 2.49 16.70 -12.28
C GLY A 116 3.14 15.33 -12.50
N SER A 117 4.26 15.08 -11.84
CA SER A 117 4.97 13.81 -11.91
C SER A 117 5.87 13.58 -10.68
N GLY A 118 6.33 12.35 -10.48
CA GLY A 118 7.24 12.03 -9.39
C GLY A 118 6.56 11.85 -8.02
N TYR A 119 5.25 11.67 -7.98
CA TYR A 119 4.53 11.39 -6.74
C TYR A 119 4.77 9.95 -6.30
N THR A 120 5.38 9.79 -5.13
CA THR A 120 5.59 8.48 -4.46
C THR A 120 4.59 8.26 -3.32
N SER A 121 3.81 9.29 -2.97
CA SER A 121 2.71 9.25 -2.01
C SER A 121 1.65 10.30 -2.36
N ILE A 122 0.49 10.25 -1.70
CA ILE A 122 -0.61 11.20 -1.96
C ILE A 122 -0.20 12.60 -1.47
N PRO A 123 -0.21 13.64 -2.35
CA PRO A 123 0.08 15.01 -1.95
C PRO A 123 -1.05 15.63 -1.11
N THR A 124 -0.71 16.68 -0.39
CA THR A 124 -1.67 17.50 0.35
C THR A 124 -2.34 18.50 -0.58
N VAL A 125 -3.67 18.57 -0.54
CA VAL A 125 -4.48 19.57 -1.25
C VAL A 125 -4.93 20.64 -0.26
N THR A 126 -4.65 21.91 -0.55
CA THR A 126 -5.05 23.07 0.25
C THR A 126 -5.84 24.04 -0.61
N LEU A 127 -6.97 24.51 -0.08
CA LEU A 127 -7.79 25.55 -0.72
C LEU A 127 -7.69 26.84 0.11
N THR A 128 -7.31 27.97 -0.52
CA THR A 128 -7.10 29.23 0.16
C THR A 128 -7.76 30.40 -0.58
N GLY A 129 -8.23 31.38 0.15
CA GLY A 129 -8.90 32.57 -0.41
C GLY A 129 -10.33 32.29 -0.85
N GLY A 130 -10.82 33.04 -1.83
CA GLY A 130 -12.18 32.92 -2.35
C GLY A 130 -13.29 33.50 -1.47
N GLY A 131 -12.97 33.99 -0.26
CA GLY A 131 -13.93 34.59 0.69
C GLY A 131 -14.68 33.58 1.55
N GLY A 132 -14.59 32.30 1.23
CA GLY A 132 -15.21 31.19 1.99
C GLY A 132 -14.26 30.45 2.91
N SER A 133 -14.76 29.39 3.54
CA SER A 133 -14.00 28.53 4.42
C SER A 133 -14.57 27.11 4.49
N GLY A 134 -13.75 26.19 5.05
CA GLY A 134 -14.17 24.80 5.34
C GLY A 134 -14.13 23.84 4.16
N ALA A 135 -13.73 24.27 2.95
CA ALA A 135 -13.54 23.35 1.85
C ALA A 135 -12.32 22.44 2.08
N THR A 136 -12.49 21.15 1.83
CA THR A 136 -11.45 20.14 1.89
C THR A 136 -11.51 19.21 0.69
N ALA A 137 -10.35 18.71 0.26
CA ALA A 137 -10.25 17.83 -0.88
C ALA A 137 -9.08 16.83 -0.73
N THR A 138 -9.15 15.73 -1.45
CA THR A 138 -8.13 14.68 -1.47
C THR A 138 -7.69 14.40 -2.90
N ALA A 139 -6.40 14.35 -3.13
CA ALA A 139 -5.83 13.97 -4.43
C ALA A 139 -5.88 12.46 -4.63
N ILE A 140 -6.05 12.05 -5.89
CA ILE A 140 -5.89 10.67 -6.34
C ILE A 140 -4.66 10.63 -7.24
N CYS A 141 -3.66 9.85 -6.83
CA CYS A 141 -2.46 9.59 -7.62
C CYS A 141 -2.54 8.22 -8.25
N ARG A 142 -2.10 8.12 -9.50
CA ARG A 142 -1.95 6.86 -10.22
C ARG A 142 -0.64 6.88 -10.99
N GLY A 143 0.02 5.71 -11.05
CA GLY A 143 1.25 5.56 -11.81
C GLY A 143 1.61 4.09 -11.99
N PRO A 144 2.51 3.78 -12.92
CA PRO A 144 3.08 2.45 -13.06
C PRO A 144 3.97 2.11 -11.86
N VAL A 145 4.22 0.82 -11.69
CA VAL A 145 5.33 0.36 -10.85
C VAL A 145 6.62 0.79 -11.55
N ASP A 146 7.45 1.55 -10.84
CA ASP A 146 8.72 2.06 -11.34
C ASP A 146 9.85 1.06 -11.08
N THR A 147 10.00 0.63 -9.83
CA THR A 147 11.01 -0.34 -9.45
C THR A 147 10.47 -1.35 -8.43
N ILE A 148 11.01 -2.55 -8.50
CA ILE A 148 10.89 -3.57 -7.46
C ILE A 148 12.30 -3.86 -6.97
N THR A 149 12.58 -3.50 -5.73
CA THR A 149 13.88 -3.74 -5.10
C THR A 149 13.76 -4.90 -4.14
N ILE A 150 14.52 -5.96 -4.36
CA ILE A 150 14.62 -7.08 -3.42
C ILE A 150 15.41 -6.60 -2.21
N THR A 151 14.76 -6.58 -1.04
CA THR A 151 15.38 -6.18 0.23
C THR A 151 15.93 -7.38 0.99
N ASP A 152 15.33 -8.54 0.76
CA ASP A 152 15.82 -9.83 1.23
C ASP A 152 15.55 -10.87 0.14
N ALA A 153 16.58 -11.57 -0.30
CA ALA A 153 16.44 -12.58 -1.35
C ALA A 153 15.77 -13.87 -0.86
N GLY A 154 15.69 -14.05 0.46
CA GLY A 154 15.26 -15.32 1.04
C GLY A 154 16.23 -16.47 0.71
N SER A 155 15.79 -17.70 0.91
CA SER A 155 16.63 -18.87 0.70
C SER A 155 15.85 -20.12 0.29
N HIS A 156 16.56 -21.13 -0.20
CA HIS A 156 16.02 -22.46 -0.52
C HIS A 156 14.88 -22.45 -1.56
N TYR A 157 14.93 -21.53 -2.54
CA TYR A 157 14.04 -21.60 -3.69
C TYR A 157 14.51 -22.69 -4.65
N THR A 158 13.65 -23.66 -4.92
CA THR A 158 13.90 -24.74 -5.89
C THR A 158 13.29 -24.42 -7.26
N TYR A 159 12.41 -23.43 -7.31
CA TYR A 159 11.74 -22.91 -8.51
C TYR A 159 11.69 -21.39 -8.44
N GLU A 160 11.54 -20.76 -9.60
CA GLU A 160 11.34 -19.31 -9.70
C GLU A 160 10.07 -18.89 -8.95
N PRO A 161 10.18 -17.94 -7.98
CA PRO A 161 8.98 -17.42 -7.31
C PRO A 161 8.20 -16.49 -8.24
N THR A 162 6.87 -16.53 -8.15
CA THR A 162 5.99 -15.54 -8.78
C THR A 162 5.80 -14.34 -7.87
N ILE A 163 5.71 -13.15 -8.45
CA ILE A 163 5.41 -11.92 -7.75
C ILE A 163 3.99 -11.50 -8.10
N ASP A 164 3.10 -11.48 -7.12
CA ASP A 164 1.75 -10.95 -7.25
C ASP A 164 1.67 -9.56 -6.62
N LEU A 165 1.33 -8.55 -7.43
CA LEU A 165 1.07 -7.20 -6.96
C LEU A 165 -0.42 -7.09 -6.61
N ILE A 166 -0.73 -7.12 -5.33
CA ILE A 166 -2.10 -6.93 -4.83
C ILE A 166 -2.30 -5.47 -4.45
N THR A 167 -3.40 -4.87 -4.90
CA THR A 167 -3.82 -3.54 -4.44
C THR A 167 -4.37 -3.65 -3.02
N GLY A 168 -3.83 -2.85 -2.13
CA GLY A 168 -4.32 -2.70 -0.75
C GLY A 168 -5.60 -1.87 -0.67
#